data_a3da97acc5e30ea5386bce3972820e65
#
_entry.id   a3da97acc5e30ea5386bce3972820e65
#
_cell.length_a   1.000
_cell.length_b   1.000
_cell.length_c   1.000
_cell.angle_alpha   90.00
_cell.angle_beta   90.00
_cell.angle_gamma   90.00
#
_symmetry.space_group_name_H-M   'P 1'
#
loop_
_entity.id
_entity.type
_entity.pdbx_description
1 polymer ?
#
loop_
_entity_poly.entity_id
_entity_poly.type
_entity_poly.pdbx_seq_one_letter_code
_entity_poly.pdbx_strand_id
1 'polypeptide(L)'
;MYFQRAMESTILKASQQYPVILVCGQRQVGKSTMLNHIKEPSRRYVSFDDRAVRRLAETDPALFFETYGYPILIDEFQKVPSILETIRDIVDRLGYEGKDNNGLFWLTGSQKFKMMKGVSESLAGRLAVF
;
A
#
# COMPACT_ATOMS: atom_id res chain seq x y z
N MET A 1 -5.37 17.86 -14.05
CA MET A 1 -6.75 17.62 -13.59
C MET A 1 -7.39 16.49 -14.34
N TYR A 2 -7.46 16.58 -15.63
CA TYR A 2 -8.00 15.52 -16.47
C TYR A 2 -7.19 14.22 -16.32
N PHE A 3 -5.88 14.33 -16.37
CA PHE A 3 -4.95 13.21 -16.19
C PHE A 3 -5.14 12.54 -14.82
N GLN A 4 -5.32 13.36 -13.80
CA GLN A 4 -5.50 12.86 -12.44
C GLN A 4 -6.78 12.04 -12.31
N ARG A 5 -7.88 12.46 -12.93
CA ARG A 5 -9.13 11.71 -12.91
C ARG A 5 -9.01 10.34 -13.56
N ALA A 6 -8.29 10.28 -14.69
CA ALA A 6 -8.06 9.01 -15.36
C ALA A 6 -7.27 8.06 -14.47
N MET A 7 -6.25 8.57 -13.79
CA MET A 7 -5.47 7.76 -12.87
C MET A 7 -6.29 7.29 -11.66
N GLU A 8 -7.13 8.17 -11.11
CA GLU A 8 -8.00 7.79 -9.99
C GLU A 8 -8.92 6.63 -10.37
N SER A 9 -9.55 6.72 -11.53
CA SER A 9 -10.44 5.66 -12.01
C SER A 9 -9.68 4.34 -12.20
N THR A 10 -8.49 4.41 -12.77
CA THR A 10 -7.65 3.22 -12.99
C THR A 10 -7.25 2.57 -11.68
N ILE A 11 -6.87 3.37 -10.69
CA ILE A 11 -6.49 2.86 -9.37
C ILE A 11 -7.68 2.19 -8.68
N LEU A 12 -8.85 2.81 -8.74
CA LEU A 12 -10.05 2.24 -8.11
C LEU A 12 -10.43 0.90 -8.74
N LYS A 13 -10.31 0.78 -10.06
CA LYS A 13 -10.54 -0.49 -10.74
C LYS A 13 -9.53 -1.55 -10.32
N ALA A 14 -8.26 -1.19 -10.28
CA ALA A 14 -7.20 -2.11 -9.85
C ALA A 14 -7.40 -2.56 -8.41
N SER A 15 -7.91 -1.67 -7.56
CA SER A 15 -8.18 -1.98 -6.15
C SER A 15 -9.28 -3.05 -5.99
N GLN A 16 -10.10 -3.26 -7.02
CA GLN A 16 -11.10 -4.31 -7.01
C GLN A 16 -10.55 -5.65 -7.49
N GLN A 17 -9.35 -5.67 -8.05
CA GLN A 17 -8.77 -6.86 -8.67
C GLN A 17 -7.48 -7.33 -8.00
N TYR A 18 -6.79 -6.46 -7.29
CA TYR A 18 -5.50 -6.76 -6.68
C TYR A 18 -5.51 -6.41 -5.20
N PRO A 19 -4.95 -7.26 -4.35
CA PRO A 19 -4.86 -6.96 -2.92
C PRO A 19 -4.03 -5.74 -2.59
N VAL A 20 -2.98 -5.48 -3.38
CA VAL A 20 -2.02 -4.41 -3.12
C VAL A 20 -1.92 -3.48 -4.31
N ILE A 21 -2.04 -2.19 -4.06
CA ILE A 21 -1.88 -1.14 -5.06
C ILE A 21 -0.67 -0.30 -4.64
N LEU A 22 0.28 -0.13 -5.54
CA LEU A 22 1.45 0.71 -5.31
C LEU A 22 1.45 1.87 -6.29
N VAL A 23 1.48 3.09 -5.76
CA VAL A 23 1.61 4.29 -6.57
C VAL A 23 3.01 4.86 -6.34
N CYS A 24 3.83 4.81 -7.39
CA CYS A 24 5.21 5.27 -7.37
C CYS A 24 5.35 6.61 -8.04
N GLY A 25 6.47 7.26 -7.81
CA GLY A 25 6.79 8.49 -8.51
C GLY A 25 7.47 9.49 -7.61
N GLN A 26 7.68 10.67 -8.17
CA GLN A 26 8.32 11.74 -7.44
C GLN A 26 7.36 12.32 -6.40
N ARG A 27 7.93 12.78 -5.31
CA ARG A 27 7.18 13.34 -4.19
C ARG A 27 6.23 14.47 -4.58
N GLN A 28 6.65 15.27 -5.57
CA GLN A 28 5.95 16.48 -5.96
C GLN A 28 4.68 16.25 -6.77
N VAL A 29 4.38 15.02 -7.16
CA VAL A 29 3.24 14.77 -8.04
C VAL A 29 1.91 14.60 -7.31
N GLY A 30 1.90 14.75 -5.98
CA GLY A 30 0.67 14.73 -5.19
C GLY A 30 -0.01 13.37 -5.11
N LYS A 31 0.75 12.30 -5.21
CA LYS A 31 0.19 10.94 -5.20
C LYS A 31 -0.53 10.60 -3.90
N SER A 32 0.04 10.95 -2.75
CA SER A 32 -0.63 10.68 -1.48
C SER A 32 -1.86 11.56 -1.28
N THR A 33 -1.83 12.81 -1.75
CA THR A 33 -2.98 13.68 -1.73
C THR A 33 -4.12 13.11 -2.57
N MET A 34 -3.81 12.62 -3.76
CA MET A 34 -4.78 12.00 -4.64
C MET A 34 -5.42 10.77 -3.99
N LEU A 35 -4.60 9.90 -3.42
CA LEU A 35 -5.10 8.67 -2.78
C LEU A 35 -5.94 8.99 -1.55
N ASN A 36 -5.55 9.97 -0.76
CA ASN A 36 -6.36 10.42 0.38
C ASN A 36 -7.70 10.95 -0.07
N HIS A 37 -7.75 11.59 -1.23
CA HIS A 37 -8.99 12.14 -1.77
C HIS A 37 -9.96 11.04 -2.18
N ILE A 38 -9.48 9.95 -2.76
CA ILE A 38 -10.34 8.89 -3.31
C ILE A 38 -10.54 7.72 -2.36
N LYS A 39 -9.85 7.68 -1.23
CA LYS A 39 -9.96 6.55 -0.32
C LYS A 39 -11.32 6.47 0.36
N GLU A 40 -11.73 5.27 0.70
CA GLU A 40 -12.94 5.03 1.47
C GLU A 40 -12.80 5.60 2.89
N PRO A 41 -13.90 5.98 3.55
CA PRO A 41 -13.82 6.45 4.94
C PRO A 41 -13.23 5.45 5.91
N SER A 42 -13.38 4.15 5.64
CA SER A 42 -12.85 3.08 6.49
C SER A 42 -11.35 2.89 6.37
N ARG A 43 -10.73 3.38 5.29
CA ARG A 43 -9.30 3.20 5.05
C ARG A 43 -8.49 4.18 5.89
N ARG A 44 -7.61 3.63 6.72
CA ARG A 44 -6.70 4.44 7.52
C ARG A 44 -5.56 4.97 6.67
N TYR A 45 -5.15 6.18 6.96
CA TYR A 45 -3.92 6.75 6.40
C TYR A 45 -2.84 6.75 7.48
N VAL A 46 -1.67 6.21 7.16
CA VAL A 46 -0.47 6.33 7.99
C VAL A 46 0.73 6.66 7.10
N SER A 47 1.72 7.30 7.68
CA SER A 47 2.95 7.62 6.96
C SER A 47 4.16 7.12 7.73
N PHE A 48 5.09 6.48 7.03
CA PHE A 48 6.36 6.08 7.62
C PHE A 48 7.35 7.24 7.75
N ASP A 49 6.94 8.45 7.38
CA ASP A 49 7.65 9.65 7.79
C ASP A 49 7.49 9.91 9.29
N ASP A 50 6.40 9.45 9.88
CA ASP A 50 6.18 9.51 11.32
C ASP A 50 7.06 8.47 12.01
N ARG A 51 7.95 8.93 12.90
CA ARG A 51 8.93 8.06 13.56
C ARG A 51 8.28 6.97 14.42
N ALA A 52 7.23 7.32 15.14
CA ALA A 52 6.57 6.35 16.02
C ALA A 52 5.88 5.26 15.20
N VAL A 53 5.19 5.64 14.15
CA VAL A 53 4.54 4.71 13.23
C VAL A 53 5.58 3.79 12.59
N ARG A 54 6.66 4.37 12.09
CA ARG A 54 7.73 3.64 11.44
C ARG A 54 8.38 2.63 12.39
N ARG A 55 8.66 3.07 13.62
CA ARG A 55 9.28 2.19 14.62
C ARG A 55 8.40 1.00 14.94
N LEU A 56 7.10 1.21 15.10
CA LEU A 56 6.17 0.12 15.35
C LEU A 56 6.17 -0.88 14.20
N ALA A 57 6.10 -0.38 12.96
CA ALA A 57 6.11 -1.24 11.79
C ALA A 57 7.41 -2.06 11.67
N GLU A 58 8.54 -1.48 12.04
CA GLU A 58 9.83 -2.15 12.00
C GLU A 58 9.98 -3.21 13.09
N THR A 59 9.56 -2.89 14.32
CA THR A 59 9.82 -3.74 15.48
C THR A 59 8.73 -4.79 15.69
N ASP A 60 7.49 -4.47 15.34
CA ASP A 60 6.37 -5.40 15.55
C ASP A 60 5.31 -5.18 14.47
N PRO A 61 5.55 -5.67 13.25
CA PRO A 61 4.61 -5.48 12.15
C PRO A 61 3.24 -6.09 12.40
N ALA A 62 3.15 -7.18 13.16
CA ALA A 62 1.86 -7.76 13.51
C ALA A 62 1.05 -6.80 14.37
N LEU A 63 1.68 -6.19 15.37
CA LEU A 63 1.01 -5.20 16.22
C LEU A 63 0.67 -3.94 15.44
N PHE A 64 1.50 -3.54 14.48
CA PHE A 64 1.21 -2.42 13.60
C PHE A 64 -0.13 -2.62 12.89
N PHE A 65 -0.34 -3.78 12.25
CA PHE A 65 -1.59 -4.04 11.55
C PHE A 65 -2.76 -4.30 12.50
N GLU A 66 -2.49 -4.82 13.70
CA GLU A 66 -3.51 -4.93 14.73
C GLU A 66 -4.01 -3.55 15.17
N THR A 67 -3.08 -2.61 15.30
CA THR A 67 -3.38 -1.24 15.73
C THR A 67 -4.12 -0.44 14.68
N TYR A 68 -3.62 -0.47 13.44
CA TYR A 68 -4.17 0.36 12.36
C TYR A 68 -5.16 -0.36 11.47
N GLY A 69 -5.08 -1.67 11.42
CA GLY A 69 -6.00 -2.47 10.63
C GLY A 69 -5.81 -2.33 9.14
N TYR A 70 -6.77 -2.83 8.40
CA TYR A 70 -6.88 -2.66 6.96
C TYR A 70 -8.37 -2.66 6.59
N PRO A 71 -8.75 -1.98 5.52
CA PRO A 71 -7.94 -1.34 4.48
C PRO A 71 -7.11 -0.18 5.00
N ILE A 72 -5.92 -0.01 4.42
CA ILE A 72 -4.95 0.99 4.90
C ILE A 72 -4.21 1.61 3.71
N LEU A 73 -3.84 2.88 3.85
CA LEU A 73 -2.96 3.59 2.93
C LEU A 73 -1.68 3.90 3.68
N ILE A 74 -0.56 3.31 3.25
CA ILE A 74 0.75 3.52 3.86
C ILE A 74 1.58 4.40 2.94
N ASP A 75 1.87 5.60 3.41
CA ASP A 75 2.68 6.58 2.68
C ASP A 75 4.16 6.33 2.99
N GLU A 76 5.01 6.45 1.98
CA GLU A 76 6.46 6.26 2.08
C GLU A 76 6.83 4.87 2.62
N PHE A 77 6.22 3.83 2.06
CA PHE A 77 6.38 2.46 2.57
C PHE A 77 7.83 1.96 2.50
N GLN A 78 8.64 2.51 1.57
CA GLN A 78 10.01 2.06 1.37
C GLN A 78 10.92 2.31 2.57
N LYS A 79 10.47 3.11 3.52
CA LYS A 79 11.21 3.34 4.75
C LYS A 79 11.20 2.13 5.68
N VAL A 80 10.25 1.21 5.47
CA VAL A 80 10.20 -0.07 6.18
C VAL A 80 9.96 -1.18 5.17
N PRO A 81 11.00 -1.58 4.40
CA PRO A 81 10.81 -2.58 3.34
C PRO A 81 10.31 -3.92 3.85
N SER A 82 10.63 -4.27 5.10
CA SER A 82 10.19 -5.54 5.70
C SER A 82 8.68 -5.64 5.84
N ILE A 83 7.95 -4.52 5.74
CA ILE A 83 6.48 -4.55 5.84
C ILE A 83 5.85 -5.37 4.70
N LEU A 84 6.55 -5.48 3.57
CA LEU A 84 6.03 -6.21 2.41
C LEU A 84 5.81 -7.68 2.70
N GLU A 85 6.68 -8.30 3.49
CA GLU A 85 6.52 -9.70 3.87
C GLU A 85 5.27 -9.91 4.72
N THR A 86 5.04 -9.03 5.65
CA THR A 86 3.85 -9.09 6.51
C THR A 86 2.58 -8.88 5.68
N ILE A 87 2.59 -7.92 4.75
CA ILE A 87 1.48 -7.69 3.83
C ILE A 87 1.19 -8.96 3.04
N ARG A 88 2.22 -9.57 2.46
CA ARG A 88 2.06 -10.82 1.70
C ARG A 88 1.41 -11.90 2.57
N ASP A 89 1.88 -12.05 3.80
CA ASP A 89 1.35 -13.07 4.71
C ASP A 89 -0.13 -12.84 5.00
N ILE A 90 -0.53 -11.60 5.21
CA ILE A 90 -1.94 -11.25 5.44
C ILE A 90 -2.79 -11.54 4.19
N VAL A 91 -2.31 -11.12 3.02
CA VAL A 91 -3.01 -11.32 1.75
C VAL A 91 -3.23 -12.81 1.51
N ASP A 92 -2.18 -13.60 1.68
CA ASP A 92 -2.24 -15.05 1.42
C ASP A 92 -3.14 -15.75 2.43
N ARG A 93 -3.08 -15.37 3.71
CA ARG A 93 -3.94 -15.95 4.73
C ARG A 93 -5.42 -15.69 4.45
N LEU A 94 -5.76 -14.45 4.10
CA LEU A 94 -7.15 -14.10 3.79
C LEU A 94 -7.65 -14.82 2.56
N GLY A 95 -6.82 -14.92 1.53
CA GLY A 95 -7.15 -15.67 0.32
C GLY A 95 -7.38 -17.15 0.61
N TYR A 96 -6.53 -17.73 1.44
CA TYR A 96 -6.66 -19.12 1.85
C TYR A 96 -7.95 -19.35 2.62
N GLU A 97 -8.37 -18.37 3.43
CA GLU A 97 -9.61 -18.43 4.20
C GLU A 97 -10.86 -18.13 3.36
N GLY A 98 -10.69 -17.86 2.07
CA GLY A 98 -11.80 -17.54 1.18
C GLY A 98 -12.37 -16.15 1.37
N LYS A 99 -11.64 -15.25 2.03
CA LYS A 99 -12.07 -13.88 2.25
C LYS A 99 -11.61 -12.99 1.12
N ASP A 100 -12.40 -11.94 0.83
CA ASP A 100 -12.00 -10.93 -0.14
C ASP A 100 -10.81 -10.15 0.42
N ASN A 101 -9.70 -10.19 -0.30
CA ASN A 101 -8.48 -9.47 0.09
C ASN A 101 -8.11 -8.35 -0.88
N ASN A 102 -8.97 -8.05 -1.85
CA ASN A 102 -8.66 -7.02 -2.85
C ASN A 102 -8.72 -5.62 -2.26
N GLY A 103 -7.76 -4.79 -2.66
CA GLY A 103 -7.72 -3.39 -2.30
C GLY A 103 -7.35 -3.10 -0.85
N LEU A 104 -6.89 -4.10 -0.10
CA LEU A 104 -6.62 -3.91 1.33
C LEU A 104 -5.44 -2.99 1.59
N PHE A 105 -4.43 -3.00 0.73
CA PHE A 105 -3.19 -2.26 0.97
C PHE A 105 -2.90 -1.32 -0.18
N TRP A 106 -2.95 -0.03 0.11
CA TRP A 106 -2.51 1.02 -0.82
C TRP A 106 -1.19 1.55 -0.29
N LEU A 107 -0.19 1.57 -1.15
CA LEU A 107 1.17 1.98 -0.79
C LEU A 107 1.63 3.11 -1.70
N THR A 108 2.34 4.07 -1.13
CA THR A 108 3.08 5.05 -1.93
C THR A 108 4.55 4.94 -1.63
N GLY A 109 5.38 5.21 -2.61
CA GLY A 109 6.82 5.18 -2.41
C GLY A 109 7.58 5.77 -3.58
N SER A 110 8.88 5.96 -3.39
CA SER A 110 9.76 6.42 -4.43
C SER A 110 10.09 5.29 -5.40
N GLN A 111 10.35 5.66 -6.66
CA GLN A 111 10.62 4.70 -7.72
C GLN A 111 12.14 4.45 -7.82
N LYS A 112 12.68 3.62 -6.92
CA LYS A 112 14.07 3.21 -6.94
C LYS A 112 14.16 1.78 -7.44
N PHE A 113 15.16 1.51 -8.29
CA PHE A 113 15.29 0.22 -8.96
C PHE A 113 15.36 -0.96 -7.99
N LYS A 114 16.22 -0.86 -6.98
CA LYS A 114 16.38 -1.95 -5.99
C LYS A 114 15.10 -2.21 -5.23
N MET A 115 14.40 -1.14 -4.86
CA MET A 115 13.14 -1.25 -4.15
C MET A 115 12.09 -1.93 -5.01
N MET A 116 11.98 -1.52 -6.28
CA MET A 116 11.00 -2.10 -7.19
C MET A 116 11.23 -3.57 -7.43
N LYS A 117 12.49 -4.00 -7.49
CA LYS A 117 12.83 -5.41 -7.59
C LYS A 117 12.34 -6.19 -6.37
N GLY A 118 12.59 -5.67 -5.17
CA GLY A 118 12.13 -6.29 -3.94
C GLY A 118 10.61 -6.39 -3.86
N VAL A 119 9.92 -5.34 -4.28
CA VAL A 119 8.46 -5.32 -4.34
C VAL A 119 7.94 -6.40 -5.28
N SER A 120 8.52 -6.49 -6.49
CA SER A 120 8.10 -7.48 -7.47
C SER A 120 8.33 -8.90 -6.98
N GLU A 121 9.43 -9.15 -6.28
CA GLU A 121 9.71 -10.46 -5.73
C GLU A 121 8.77 -10.83 -4.58
N SER A 122 8.51 -9.88 -3.67
CA SER A 122 7.69 -10.14 -2.48
C SER A 122 6.21 -10.24 -2.79
N LEU A 123 5.71 -9.46 -3.74
CA LEU A 123 4.28 -9.33 -4.00
C LEU A 123 3.88 -9.76 -5.40
N ALA A 124 4.67 -10.65 -6.02
CA ALA A 124 4.37 -11.16 -7.36
C ALA A 124 2.96 -11.75 -7.42
N GLY A 125 2.18 -11.32 -8.41
CA GLY A 125 0.80 -11.79 -8.60
C GLY A 125 -0.23 -11.14 -7.68
N ARG A 126 0.19 -10.28 -6.75
CA ARG A 126 -0.69 -9.64 -5.78
C ARG A 126 -0.75 -8.13 -5.92
N LEU A 127 -0.01 -7.57 -6.85
CA LEU A 127 0.32 -6.16 -6.88
C LEU A 127 0.00 -5.53 -8.23
N ALA A 128 -0.63 -4.36 -8.20
CA ALA A 128 -0.73 -3.47 -9.35
C ALA A 128 0.11 -2.22 -9.06
N VAL A 129 0.92 -1.79 -10.03
CA VAL A 129 1.84 -0.66 -9.88
C VAL A 129 1.45 0.46 -10.83
N PHE A 130 1.42 1.68 -10.31
CA PHE A 130 1.10 2.88 -11.08
C PHE A 130 2.15 3.97 -10.93
#